data_0c61885981ec190f225ee10a37d85d27
#
_entry.id   0c61885981ec190f225ee10a37d85d27
#
_cell.length_a   1.000
_cell.length_b   1.000
_cell.length_c   1.000
_cell.angle_alpha   90.00
_cell.angle_beta   90.00
_cell.angle_gamma   90.00
#
_symmetry.space_group_name_H-M   'P 1'
#
loop_
_entity.id
_entity.type
_entity.pdbx_description
1 polymer ?
#
loop_
_entity_poly.entity_id
_entity_poly.type
_entity_poly.pdbx_seq_one_letter_code
_entity_poly.pdbx_strand_id
1 'polypeptide(L)'
;MWGGPRLGIYFVEKGASQRASKVIYDRAGSSIALAKRADFDWEKILDGAGWFHFTGITPALGGENPAICLDALEVCKAKGITVSCDLNYRGKLWTREQAGETMAKLVPFVDVCIANEADAADVFGIRAAGTDVDSGKLNKDGYVSVARQLQERFGCGRVAITLRTSLSATRNLWAGMLWDGKEACFSPEYDITIVDRVGGGDSFGGGLIYALANGYGTQDAINYAVAASCLKHSIEHDFNMMSVAEVKALAAGNASGRVQR
;
A
#
# COMPACT_ATOMS: atom_id res chain seq x y z
N MET A 1 17.28 -7.17 14.83
CA MET A 1 18.10 -6.25 15.66
C MET A 1 17.22 -5.69 16.78
N TRP A 2 17.75 -5.60 18.00
CA TRP A 2 17.12 -4.93 19.13
C TRP A 2 17.93 -3.69 19.42
N GLY A 3 17.31 -2.50 19.49
CA GLY A 3 18.05 -1.28 19.77
C GLY A 3 17.23 -0.02 19.58
N GLY A 4 17.89 1.13 19.87
CA GLY A 4 17.29 2.44 19.76
C GLY A 4 16.48 2.86 21.00
N PRO A 5 16.09 4.16 21.10
CA PRO A 5 15.54 4.73 22.33
C PRO A 5 14.07 4.37 22.57
N ARG A 6 13.25 4.21 21.52
CA ARG A 6 11.81 3.94 21.67
C ARG A 6 11.16 3.48 20.35
N LEU A 7 9.98 2.91 20.44
CA LEU A 7 9.09 2.71 19.28
C LEU A 7 8.41 4.04 18.90
N GLY A 8 8.11 4.19 17.62
CA GLY A 8 7.14 5.20 17.17
C GLY A 8 5.73 4.75 17.55
N ILE A 9 4.89 5.71 17.89
CA ILE A 9 3.48 5.47 18.25
C ILE A 9 2.57 6.40 17.46
N TYR A 10 1.29 6.06 17.39
CA TYR A 10 0.26 6.93 16.87
C TYR A 10 -1.03 6.82 17.72
N PHE A 11 -1.82 7.86 17.68
CA PHE A 11 -3.11 7.93 18.36
C PHE A 11 -4.20 8.14 17.32
N VAL A 12 -5.28 7.40 17.44
CA VAL A 12 -6.42 7.50 16.52
C VAL A 12 -7.66 7.95 17.25
N GLU A 13 -8.21 9.08 16.83
CA GLU A 13 -9.56 9.49 17.17
C GLU A 13 -10.49 9.01 16.05
N LYS A 14 -11.34 8.01 16.36
CA LYS A 14 -12.27 7.46 15.38
C LYS A 14 -13.36 8.47 15.04
N GLY A 15 -13.54 8.73 13.76
CA GLY A 15 -14.65 9.50 13.22
C GLY A 15 -15.87 8.61 13.01
N ALA A 16 -17.02 9.24 12.85
CA ALA A 16 -18.27 8.57 12.50
C ALA A 16 -19.16 9.51 11.69
N SER A 17 -19.89 8.97 10.72
CA SER A 17 -20.79 9.73 9.85
C SER A 17 -20.07 10.91 9.17
N GLN A 18 -20.40 12.15 9.49
CA GLN A 18 -19.78 13.36 8.95
C GLN A 18 -18.51 13.80 9.67
N ARG A 19 -18.22 13.23 10.84
CA ARG A 19 -17.01 13.56 11.61
C ARG A 19 -15.84 12.72 11.13
N ALA A 20 -14.83 13.35 10.54
CA ALA A 20 -13.63 12.69 10.08
C ALA A 20 -12.81 12.06 11.23
N SER A 21 -12.15 10.93 10.95
CA SER A 21 -11.12 10.38 11.85
C SER A 21 -9.89 11.28 11.87
N LYS A 22 -9.21 11.34 13.02
CA LYS A 22 -7.97 12.10 13.19
C LYS A 22 -6.87 11.17 13.67
N VAL A 23 -5.69 11.27 13.02
CA VAL A 23 -4.51 10.50 13.43
C VAL A 23 -3.40 11.47 13.82
N ILE A 24 -2.82 11.25 15.00
CA ILE A 24 -1.68 11.97 15.53
C ILE A 24 -0.51 11.00 15.60
N TYR A 25 0.56 11.31 14.88
CA TYR A 25 1.77 10.48 14.84
C TYR A 25 2.83 11.06 15.78
N ASP A 26 3.44 10.20 16.58
CA ASP A 26 4.64 10.47 17.37
C ASP A 26 5.77 9.53 16.91
N ARG A 27 6.43 9.92 15.82
CA ARG A 27 7.51 9.16 15.16
C ARG A 27 8.90 9.77 15.38
N ALA A 28 8.98 11.05 15.68
CA ALA A 28 10.25 11.74 15.89
C ALA A 28 11.04 11.09 17.03
N GLY A 29 12.33 10.85 16.83
CA GLY A 29 13.19 10.20 17.83
C GLY A 29 12.89 8.72 18.08
N SER A 30 12.05 8.08 17.26
CA SER A 30 11.87 6.62 17.31
C SER A 30 13.10 5.90 16.78
N SER A 31 13.24 4.63 17.16
CA SER A 31 14.40 3.81 16.78
C SER A 31 14.59 3.76 15.26
N ILE A 32 13.52 3.61 14.50
CA ILE A 32 13.60 3.60 13.03
C ILE A 32 13.90 4.99 12.45
N ALA A 33 13.41 6.08 13.05
CA ALA A 33 13.69 7.43 12.59
C ALA A 33 15.16 7.83 12.80
N LEU A 34 15.83 7.23 13.80
CA LEU A 34 17.24 7.46 14.15
C LEU A 34 18.18 6.37 13.62
N ALA A 35 17.66 5.39 12.88
CA ALA A 35 18.43 4.27 12.37
C ALA A 35 19.59 4.72 11.46
N LYS A 36 20.67 3.97 11.47
CA LYS A 36 21.87 4.18 10.67
C LYS A 36 22.03 3.04 9.65
N ARG A 37 22.67 3.31 8.52
CA ARG A 37 22.99 2.29 7.52
C ARG A 37 23.74 1.10 8.13
N ALA A 38 24.67 1.38 9.03
CA ALA A 38 25.47 0.39 9.75
C ALA A 38 24.67 -0.53 10.69
N ASP A 39 23.41 -0.17 11.00
CA ASP A 39 22.52 -1.00 11.83
C ASP A 39 21.97 -2.19 11.07
N PHE A 40 22.06 -2.25 9.73
CA PHE A 40 21.45 -3.26 8.88
C PHE A 40 22.51 -4.01 8.06
N ASP A 41 22.65 -5.28 8.34
CA ASP A 41 23.39 -6.24 7.48
C ASP A 41 22.39 -6.84 6.48
N TRP A 42 22.16 -6.13 5.37
CA TRP A 42 21.16 -6.51 4.39
C TRP A 42 21.47 -7.84 3.71
N GLU A 43 22.75 -8.21 3.55
CA GLU A 43 23.13 -9.50 3.00
C GLU A 43 22.62 -10.66 3.87
N LYS A 44 22.72 -10.50 5.19
CA LYS A 44 22.24 -11.47 6.17
C LYS A 44 20.73 -11.38 6.37
N ILE A 45 20.16 -10.17 6.42
CA ILE A 45 18.70 -9.98 6.66
C ILE A 45 17.88 -10.57 5.51
N LEU A 46 18.37 -10.44 4.27
CA LEU A 46 17.69 -10.89 3.05
C LEU A 46 18.15 -12.28 2.59
N ASP A 47 18.90 -13.02 3.41
CA ASP A 47 19.29 -14.38 3.10
C ASP A 47 18.07 -15.31 3.08
N GLY A 48 17.86 -16.02 1.97
CA GLY A 48 16.70 -16.89 1.75
C GLY A 48 15.37 -16.17 1.54
N ALA A 49 15.34 -14.84 1.50
CA ALA A 49 14.12 -14.08 1.22
C ALA A 49 13.73 -14.19 -0.27
N GLY A 50 12.46 -14.43 -0.56
CA GLY A 50 11.89 -14.38 -1.92
C GLY A 50 11.18 -13.08 -2.25
N TRP A 51 10.86 -12.26 -1.22
CA TRP A 51 10.11 -11.02 -1.38
C TRP A 51 10.53 -9.99 -0.32
N PHE A 52 10.71 -8.76 -0.75
CA PHE A 52 10.95 -7.60 0.12
C PHE A 52 9.87 -6.54 -0.12
N HIS A 53 9.29 -6.02 0.95
CA HIS A 53 8.32 -4.93 0.88
C HIS A 53 8.77 -3.76 1.72
N PHE A 54 8.64 -2.55 1.15
CA PHE A 54 8.81 -1.31 1.90
C PHE A 54 7.70 -0.30 1.60
N THR A 55 7.57 0.69 2.44
CA THR A 55 6.62 1.80 2.26
C THR A 55 7.36 3.12 2.13
N GLY A 56 6.83 4.05 1.33
CA GLY A 56 7.34 5.41 1.20
C GLY A 56 7.37 6.21 2.51
N ILE A 57 6.72 5.71 3.56
CA ILE A 57 6.86 6.28 4.92
C ILE A 57 8.28 6.13 5.44
N THR A 58 8.96 4.99 5.19
CA THR A 58 10.30 4.73 5.73
C THR A 58 11.32 5.77 5.25
N PRO A 59 11.53 6.01 3.95
CA PRO A 59 12.44 7.06 3.51
C PRO A 59 11.98 8.46 3.92
N ALA A 60 10.67 8.70 4.07
CA ALA A 60 10.11 9.98 4.52
C ALA A 60 10.45 10.33 5.97
N LEU A 61 10.91 9.38 6.79
CA LEU A 61 11.38 9.66 8.16
C LEU A 61 12.68 10.48 8.17
N GLY A 62 13.35 10.64 7.04
CA GLY A 62 14.56 11.43 6.90
C GLY A 62 15.81 10.74 7.46
N GLY A 63 16.85 11.54 7.79
CA GLY A 63 18.12 10.99 8.26
C GLY A 63 18.77 10.07 7.22
N GLU A 64 19.19 8.89 7.65
CA GLU A 64 19.78 7.87 6.75
C GLU A 64 18.72 6.93 6.13
N ASN A 65 17.44 7.06 6.47
CA ASN A 65 16.39 6.13 5.99
C ASN A 65 16.27 6.01 4.46
N PRO A 66 16.42 7.08 3.65
CA PRO A 66 16.47 6.93 2.19
C PRO A 66 17.61 6.04 1.73
N ALA A 67 18.81 6.19 2.33
CA ALA A 67 19.98 5.38 1.98
C ALA A 67 19.83 3.93 2.49
N ILE A 68 19.26 3.73 3.68
CA ILE A 68 18.92 2.40 4.23
C ILE A 68 18.00 1.64 3.28
N CYS A 69 16.97 2.32 2.76
CA CYS A 69 16.08 1.71 1.75
C CYS A 69 16.83 1.36 0.47
N LEU A 70 17.69 2.25 -0.02
CA LEU A 70 18.47 2.01 -1.24
C LEU A 70 19.41 0.81 -1.08
N ASP A 71 20.13 0.71 0.04
CA ASP A 71 21.01 -0.43 0.33
C ASP A 71 20.25 -1.77 0.30
N ALA A 72 19.05 -1.81 0.90
CA ALA A 72 18.20 -3.00 0.85
C ALA A 72 17.82 -3.37 -0.59
N LEU A 73 17.44 -2.37 -1.38
CA LEU A 73 17.00 -2.56 -2.76
C LEU A 73 18.13 -3.03 -3.69
N GLU A 74 19.34 -2.53 -3.48
CA GLU A 74 20.53 -2.98 -4.22
C GLU A 74 20.83 -4.44 -3.94
N VAL A 75 20.74 -4.88 -2.68
CA VAL A 75 20.90 -6.29 -2.30
C VAL A 75 19.76 -7.15 -2.86
N CYS A 76 18.50 -6.66 -2.81
CA CYS A 76 17.37 -7.37 -3.43
C CYS A 76 17.61 -7.61 -4.92
N LYS A 77 18.05 -6.59 -5.65
CA LYS A 77 18.37 -6.70 -7.08
C LYS A 77 19.47 -7.70 -7.35
N ALA A 78 20.55 -7.66 -6.55
CA ALA A 78 21.68 -8.59 -6.69
C ALA A 78 21.27 -10.05 -6.44
N LYS A 79 20.34 -10.28 -5.51
CA LYS A 79 19.82 -11.63 -5.14
C LYS A 79 18.61 -12.08 -5.97
N GLY A 80 18.05 -11.24 -6.84
CA GLY A 80 16.83 -11.55 -7.60
C GLY A 80 15.59 -11.66 -6.72
N ILE A 81 15.55 -10.93 -5.60
CA ILE A 81 14.41 -10.88 -4.68
C ILE A 81 13.36 -9.94 -5.26
N THR A 82 12.12 -10.38 -5.33
CA THR A 82 10.99 -9.54 -5.78
C THR A 82 10.76 -8.39 -4.80
N VAL A 83 10.62 -7.18 -5.31
CA VAL A 83 10.42 -5.97 -4.51
C VAL A 83 9.03 -5.39 -4.73
N SER A 84 8.32 -5.07 -3.65
CA SER A 84 7.12 -4.24 -3.70
C SER A 84 7.25 -2.98 -2.85
N CYS A 85 6.57 -1.92 -3.28
CA CYS A 85 6.53 -0.65 -2.57
C CYS A 85 5.11 -0.10 -2.54
N ASP A 86 4.63 0.31 -1.37
CA ASP A 86 3.49 1.21 -1.24
C ASP A 86 4.02 2.66 -1.22
N LEU A 87 3.65 3.47 -2.21
CA LEU A 87 4.10 4.88 -2.32
C LEU A 87 3.72 5.69 -1.10
N ASN A 88 2.53 5.48 -0.55
CA ASN A 88 2.08 5.88 0.78
C ASN A 88 2.50 7.30 1.18
N TYR A 89 2.26 8.28 0.32
CA TYR A 89 2.68 9.67 0.54
C TYR A 89 2.11 10.24 1.84
N ARG A 90 2.94 10.96 2.56
CA ARG A 90 2.57 11.61 3.82
C ARG A 90 3.10 13.04 3.87
N GLY A 91 2.27 14.01 3.46
CA GLY A 91 2.64 15.43 3.43
C GLY A 91 3.06 16.04 4.78
N LYS A 92 2.83 15.32 5.90
CA LYS A 92 3.36 15.73 7.22
C LYS A 92 4.83 15.33 7.46
N LEU A 93 5.39 14.45 6.64
CA LEU A 93 6.78 13.98 6.77
C LEU A 93 7.72 14.68 5.79
N TRP A 94 7.28 14.92 4.57
CA TRP A 94 8.07 15.53 3.51
C TRP A 94 7.20 16.27 2.49
N THR A 95 7.83 17.16 1.72
CA THR A 95 7.16 17.83 0.60
C THR A 95 7.01 16.89 -0.60
N ARG A 96 6.13 17.25 -1.55
CA ARG A 96 5.99 16.51 -2.83
C ARG A 96 7.30 16.46 -3.61
N GLU A 97 8.06 17.55 -3.59
CA GLU A 97 9.36 17.65 -4.25
C GLU A 97 10.36 16.66 -3.64
N GLN A 98 10.52 16.67 -2.30
CA GLN A 98 11.38 15.72 -1.59
C GLN A 98 10.95 14.26 -1.82
N ALA A 99 9.64 13.99 -1.81
CA ALA A 99 9.10 12.68 -2.11
C ALA A 99 9.46 12.24 -3.54
N GLY A 100 9.24 13.12 -4.52
CA GLY A 100 9.55 12.86 -5.93
C GLY A 100 11.03 12.58 -6.16
N GLU A 101 11.92 13.40 -5.62
CA GLU A 101 13.38 13.23 -5.76
C GLU A 101 13.88 11.93 -5.12
N THR A 102 13.35 11.58 -3.95
CA THR A 102 13.77 10.39 -3.22
C THR A 102 13.20 9.13 -3.86
N MET A 103 11.89 9.10 -4.10
CA MET A 103 11.22 7.92 -4.65
C MET A 103 11.64 7.64 -6.11
N ALA A 104 12.02 8.66 -6.90
CA ALA A 104 12.58 8.46 -8.23
C ALA A 104 13.90 7.66 -8.25
N LYS A 105 14.61 7.59 -7.11
CA LYS A 105 15.82 6.77 -6.96
C LYS A 105 15.50 5.34 -6.49
N LEU A 106 14.39 5.14 -5.77
CA LEU A 106 14.02 3.87 -5.15
C LEU A 106 13.11 3.04 -6.05
N VAL A 107 12.11 3.68 -6.70
CA VAL A 107 11.08 2.98 -7.49
C VAL A 107 11.63 2.22 -8.71
N PRO A 108 12.77 2.58 -9.36
CA PRO A 108 13.38 1.76 -10.41
C PRO A 108 13.82 0.35 -9.96
N PHE A 109 13.83 0.07 -8.66
CA PHE A 109 14.09 -1.26 -8.12
C PHE A 109 12.80 -2.05 -7.81
N VAL A 110 11.62 -1.45 -8.04
CA VAL A 110 10.34 -2.01 -7.61
C VAL A 110 9.66 -2.78 -8.73
N ASP A 111 9.36 -4.06 -8.47
CA ASP A 111 8.62 -4.92 -9.38
C ASP A 111 7.11 -4.68 -9.29
N VAL A 112 6.60 -4.44 -8.07
CA VAL A 112 5.17 -4.22 -7.79
C VAL A 112 4.98 -2.90 -7.04
N CYS A 113 4.47 -1.88 -7.74
CA CYS A 113 4.14 -0.58 -7.15
C CYS A 113 2.69 -0.58 -6.65
N ILE A 114 2.47 -0.20 -5.40
CA ILE A 114 1.16 -0.05 -4.79
C ILE A 114 0.93 1.44 -4.53
N ALA A 115 -0.25 1.93 -4.86
CA ALA A 115 -0.62 3.33 -4.68
C ALA A 115 -2.11 3.46 -4.36
N ASN A 116 -2.50 4.59 -3.81
CA ASN A 116 -3.89 5.03 -3.83
C ASN A 116 -4.11 6.03 -4.98
N GLU A 117 -5.33 6.52 -5.09
CA GLU A 117 -5.74 7.45 -6.16
C GLU A 117 -4.95 8.77 -6.21
N ALA A 118 -4.32 9.18 -5.11
CA ALA A 118 -3.58 10.44 -5.00
C ALA A 118 -2.05 10.28 -5.02
N ASP A 119 -1.53 9.13 -4.58
CA ASP A 119 -0.08 8.95 -4.36
C ASP A 119 0.75 9.19 -5.63
N ALA A 120 0.34 8.68 -6.79
CA ALA A 120 1.07 8.87 -8.05
C ALA A 120 1.13 10.35 -8.45
N ALA A 121 0.05 11.10 -8.16
CA ALA A 121 0.01 12.54 -8.41
C ALA A 121 0.88 13.31 -7.41
N ASP A 122 0.82 12.94 -6.14
CA ASP A 122 1.55 13.63 -5.07
C ASP A 122 3.07 13.39 -5.15
N VAL A 123 3.49 12.16 -5.47
CA VAL A 123 4.90 11.79 -5.53
C VAL A 123 5.54 12.14 -6.87
N PHE A 124 4.86 11.89 -7.99
CA PHE A 124 5.48 11.98 -9.32
C PHE A 124 4.79 12.96 -10.27
N GLY A 125 3.71 13.60 -9.85
CA GLY A 125 2.91 14.47 -10.71
C GLY A 125 2.09 13.72 -11.76
N ILE A 126 2.00 12.38 -11.68
CA ILE A 126 1.27 11.52 -12.62
C ILE A 126 -0.19 11.50 -12.20
N ARG A 127 -1.08 12.06 -13.03
CA ARG A 127 -2.50 12.21 -12.73
C ARG A 127 -3.37 11.39 -13.68
N ALA A 128 -4.43 10.80 -13.15
CA ALA A 128 -5.48 10.20 -13.94
C ALA A 128 -6.27 11.30 -14.67
N ALA A 129 -6.26 11.31 -15.99
CA ALA A 129 -7.04 12.26 -16.78
C ALA A 129 -8.54 12.03 -16.58
N GLY A 130 -9.30 13.09 -16.33
CA GLY A 130 -10.76 13.03 -16.19
C GLY A 130 -11.28 12.38 -14.91
N THR A 131 -10.42 12.16 -13.92
CA THR A 131 -10.83 11.68 -12.59
C THR A 131 -10.96 12.84 -11.65
N ASP A 132 -12.14 12.99 -11.07
CA ASP A 132 -12.39 13.89 -9.95
C ASP A 132 -12.66 13.03 -8.72
N VAL A 133 -11.64 12.87 -7.89
CA VAL A 133 -11.69 12.06 -6.67
C VAL A 133 -12.72 12.59 -5.69
N ASP A 134 -12.92 13.91 -5.68
CA ASP A 134 -13.88 14.58 -4.78
C ASP A 134 -15.33 14.37 -5.24
N SER A 135 -15.57 14.18 -6.54
CA SER A 135 -16.91 13.93 -7.09
C SER A 135 -17.31 12.45 -7.14
N GLY A 136 -16.42 11.52 -6.74
CA GLY A 136 -16.68 10.08 -6.73
C GLY A 136 -16.78 9.43 -8.11
N LYS A 137 -16.38 10.13 -9.18
CA LYS A 137 -16.32 9.55 -10.54
C LYS A 137 -14.99 8.85 -10.73
N LEU A 138 -15.01 7.53 -10.61
CA LEU A 138 -13.87 6.68 -10.93
C LEU A 138 -13.75 6.53 -12.45
N ASN A 139 -12.75 7.18 -13.04
CA ASN A 139 -12.40 6.95 -14.45
C ASN A 139 -11.39 5.81 -14.56
N LYS A 140 -11.89 4.61 -14.91
CA LYS A 140 -11.04 3.40 -15.06
C LYS A 140 -9.88 3.63 -16.04
N ASP A 141 -10.13 4.27 -17.17
CA ASP A 141 -9.09 4.54 -18.18
C ASP A 141 -8.01 5.49 -17.65
N GLY A 142 -8.39 6.44 -16.81
CA GLY A 142 -7.45 7.33 -16.13
C GLY A 142 -6.48 6.57 -15.22
N TYR A 143 -6.97 5.59 -14.45
CA TYR A 143 -6.10 4.77 -13.59
C TYR A 143 -5.20 3.83 -14.39
N VAL A 144 -5.68 3.28 -15.51
CA VAL A 144 -4.85 2.51 -16.45
C VAL A 144 -3.74 3.38 -17.02
N SER A 145 -4.03 4.64 -17.38
CA SER A 145 -3.04 5.60 -17.85
C SER A 145 -1.98 5.89 -16.79
N VAL A 146 -2.37 6.05 -15.51
CA VAL A 146 -1.42 6.23 -14.40
C VAL A 146 -0.50 5.02 -14.26
N ALA A 147 -1.05 3.82 -14.31
CA ALA A 147 -0.26 2.58 -14.19
C ALA A 147 0.77 2.43 -15.32
N ARG A 148 0.36 2.73 -16.55
CA ARG A 148 1.28 2.73 -17.72
C ARG A 148 2.40 3.75 -17.55
N GLN A 149 2.10 4.97 -17.13
CA GLN A 149 3.11 6.01 -16.91
C GLN A 149 4.11 5.62 -15.83
N LEU A 150 3.66 4.97 -14.74
CA LEU A 150 4.55 4.44 -13.69
C LEU A 150 5.46 3.33 -14.26
N GLN A 151 4.90 2.42 -15.07
CA GLN A 151 5.68 1.38 -15.73
C GLN A 151 6.70 1.98 -16.72
N GLU A 152 6.27 2.88 -17.58
CA GLU A 152 7.14 3.50 -18.60
C GLU A 152 8.28 4.30 -17.97
N ARG A 153 7.98 5.02 -16.88
CA ARG A 153 8.96 5.90 -16.24
C ARG A 153 9.93 5.18 -15.32
N PHE A 154 9.50 4.12 -14.65
CA PHE A 154 10.26 3.47 -13.57
C PHE A 154 10.50 1.98 -13.78
N GLY A 155 9.86 1.35 -14.76
CA GLY A 155 10.03 -0.07 -15.05
C GLY A 155 9.24 -1.02 -14.16
N CYS A 156 8.30 -0.52 -13.36
CA CYS A 156 7.46 -1.39 -12.51
C CYS A 156 6.73 -2.44 -13.35
N GLY A 157 6.96 -3.72 -13.08
CA GLY A 157 6.31 -4.82 -13.81
C GLY A 157 4.80 -4.91 -13.55
N ARG A 158 4.37 -4.49 -12.36
CA ARG A 158 2.97 -4.42 -11.94
C ARG A 158 2.69 -3.13 -11.17
N VAL A 159 1.47 -2.62 -11.33
CA VAL A 159 0.99 -1.46 -10.57
C VAL A 159 -0.41 -1.75 -10.03
N ALA A 160 -0.57 -1.69 -8.71
CA ALA A 160 -1.84 -1.86 -8.02
C ALA A 160 -2.33 -0.51 -7.48
N ILE A 161 -3.58 -0.19 -7.75
CA ILE A 161 -4.19 1.06 -7.28
C ILE A 161 -5.46 0.72 -6.50
N THR A 162 -5.55 1.18 -5.24
CA THR A 162 -6.79 1.14 -4.48
C THR A 162 -7.75 2.20 -5.00
N LEU A 163 -9.00 1.83 -5.16
CA LEU A 163 -10.08 2.69 -5.65
C LEU A 163 -11.10 2.88 -4.54
N ARG A 164 -11.22 4.12 -4.04
CA ARG A 164 -12.08 4.42 -2.90
C ARG A 164 -13.01 5.58 -3.22
N THR A 165 -14.30 5.37 -2.97
CA THR A 165 -15.27 6.47 -2.90
C THR A 165 -15.74 6.63 -1.45
N SER A 166 -15.42 7.77 -0.84
CA SER A 166 -15.81 8.06 0.55
C SER A 166 -17.23 8.62 0.58
N LEU A 167 -18.19 7.83 1.06
CA LEU A 167 -19.59 8.27 1.25
C LEU A 167 -19.76 8.97 2.61
N SER A 168 -19.03 8.48 3.61
CA SER A 168 -18.97 9.10 4.95
C SER A 168 -17.70 8.61 5.67
N ALA A 169 -17.46 9.07 6.90
CA ALA A 169 -16.36 8.57 7.73
C ALA A 169 -16.48 7.05 8.03
N THR A 170 -17.68 6.50 7.97
CA THR A 170 -17.97 5.09 8.29
C THR A 170 -18.50 4.27 7.13
N ARG A 171 -18.63 4.83 5.91
CA ARG A 171 -19.11 4.09 4.74
C ARG A 171 -18.33 4.48 3.49
N ASN A 172 -17.72 3.51 2.84
CA ASN A 172 -16.98 3.69 1.60
C ASN A 172 -17.39 2.66 0.56
N LEU A 173 -17.28 3.01 -0.72
CA LEU A 173 -17.15 2.03 -1.79
C LEU A 173 -15.67 1.70 -1.95
N TRP A 174 -15.34 0.42 -2.04
CA TRP A 174 -13.97 -0.08 -1.99
C TRP A 174 -13.72 -1.07 -3.11
N ALA A 175 -12.75 -0.77 -3.96
CA ALA A 175 -12.32 -1.61 -5.06
C ALA A 175 -10.80 -1.46 -5.30
N GLY A 176 -10.28 -2.15 -6.30
CA GLY A 176 -8.89 -2.03 -6.70
C GLY A 176 -8.68 -2.38 -8.16
N MET A 177 -7.57 -1.92 -8.70
CA MET A 177 -7.07 -2.24 -10.03
C MET A 177 -5.66 -2.79 -9.92
N LEU A 178 -5.34 -3.83 -10.71
CA LEU A 178 -3.98 -4.33 -10.92
C LEU A 178 -3.66 -4.31 -12.41
N TRP A 179 -2.63 -3.56 -12.74
CA TRP A 179 -1.96 -3.56 -14.05
C TRP A 179 -0.82 -4.58 -14.02
N ASP A 180 -0.74 -5.47 -14.98
CA ASP A 180 0.29 -6.53 -15.06
C ASP A 180 1.38 -6.28 -16.11
N GLY A 181 1.39 -5.09 -16.67
CA GLY A 181 2.30 -4.70 -17.75
C GLY A 181 1.67 -4.81 -19.15
N LYS A 182 0.49 -5.42 -19.26
CA LYS A 182 -0.23 -5.63 -20.53
C LYS A 182 -1.69 -5.21 -20.43
N GLU A 183 -2.38 -5.67 -19.40
CA GLU A 183 -3.79 -5.41 -19.19
C GLU A 183 -4.09 -5.02 -17.74
N ALA A 184 -5.22 -4.36 -17.55
CA ALA A 184 -5.71 -3.96 -16.24
C ALA A 184 -6.89 -4.83 -15.82
N CYS A 185 -6.78 -5.46 -14.66
CA CYS A 185 -7.86 -6.17 -14.00
C CYS A 185 -8.45 -5.34 -12.88
N PHE A 186 -9.78 -5.30 -12.77
CA PHE A 186 -10.50 -4.60 -11.72
C PHE A 186 -11.22 -5.60 -10.83
N SER A 187 -11.17 -5.38 -9.52
CA SER A 187 -11.93 -6.17 -8.57
C SER A 187 -13.43 -5.83 -8.62
N PRO A 188 -14.29 -6.65 -7.99
CA PRO A 188 -15.60 -6.20 -7.56
C PRO A 188 -15.50 -4.97 -6.66
N GLU A 189 -16.56 -4.13 -6.64
CA GLU A 189 -16.70 -3.03 -5.72
C GLU A 189 -17.52 -3.47 -4.51
N TYR A 190 -17.01 -3.21 -3.30
CA TYR A 190 -17.67 -3.52 -2.04
C TYR A 190 -18.17 -2.24 -1.37
N ASP A 191 -19.44 -2.22 -0.98
CA ASP A 191 -20.00 -1.20 -0.09
C ASP A 191 -19.70 -1.60 1.34
N ILE A 192 -18.74 -0.93 1.97
CA ILE A 192 -18.23 -1.29 3.29
C ILE A 192 -18.69 -0.33 4.38
N THR A 193 -19.15 -0.90 5.50
CA THR A 193 -19.33 -0.18 6.76
C THR A 193 -18.06 -0.36 7.59
N ILE A 194 -17.41 0.75 7.89
CA ILE A 194 -16.08 0.77 8.53
C ILE A 194 -16.23 0.72 10.06
N VAL A 195 -15.72 -0.33 10.67
CA VAL A 195 -15.48 -0.43 12.12
C VAL A 195 -14.16 0.22 12.49
N ASP A 196 -13.10 -0.09 11.72
CA ASP A 196 -11.81 0.59 11.81
C ASP A 196 -11.11 0.62 10.45
N ARG A 197 -10.60 1.81 10.06
CA ARG A 197 -9.91 1.99 8.77
C ARG A 197 -8.41 1.81 8.84
N VAL A 198 -7.83 1.77 10.06
CA VAL A 198 -6.39 1.63 10.26
C VAL A 198 -5.95 0.26 9.77
N GLY A 199 -4.86 0.18 8.99
CA GLY A 199 -4.37 -1.06 8.41
C GLY A 199 -5.12 -1.57 7.18
N GLY A 200 -6.15 -0.82 6.68
CA GLY A 200 -6.86 -1.22 5.45
C GLY A 200 -5.96 -1.25 4.21
N GLY A 201 -5.10 -0.24 4.04
CA GLY A 201 -4.08 -0.22 2.98
C GLY A 201 -3.03 -1.31 3.13
N ASP A 202 -2.52 -1.49 4.36
CA ASP A 202 -1.54 -2.54 4.66
C ASP A 202 -2.11 -3.94 4.40
N SER A 203 -3.40 -4.14 4.71
CA SER A 203 -4.11 -5.41 4.40
C SER A 203 -4.31 -5.63 2.90
N PHE A 204 -4.53 -4.57 2.12
CA PHE A 204 -4.53 -4.65 0.67
C PHE A 204 -3.15 -5.06 0.15
N GLY A 205 -2.09 -4.38 0.59
CA GLY A 205 -0.71 -4.69 0.20
C GLY A 205 -0.31 -6.12 0.59
N GLY A 206 -0.58 -6.53 1.83
CA GLY A 206 -0.31 -7.88 2.33
C GLY A 206 -1.09 -8.95 1.56
N GLY A 207 -2.38 -8.70 1.26
CA GLY A 207 -3.21 -9.60 0.45
C GLY A 207 -2.69 -9.73 -0.99
N LEU A 208 -2.26 -8.62 -1.60
CA LEU A 208 -1.69 -8.62 -2.95
C LEU A 208 -0.37 -9.42 -2.98
N ILE A 209 0.54 -9.16 -2.04
CA ILE A 209 1.81 -9.87 -1.92
C ILE A 209 1.56 -11.37 -1.72
N TYR A 210 0.65 -11.74 -0.81
CA TYR A 210 0.29 -13.13 -0.59
C TYR A 210 -0.19 -13.80 -1.89
N ALA A 211 -1.12 -13.18 -2.61
CA ALA A 211 -1.67 -13.74 -3.83
C ALA A 211 -0.60 -13.91 -4.92
N LEU A 212 0.21 -12.89 -5.17
CA LEU A 212 1.27 -12.93 -6.18
C LEU A 212 2.37 -13.91 -5.83
N ALA A 213 2.79 -13.98 -4.56
CA ALA A 213 3.80 -14.93 -4.08
C ALA A 213 3.32 -16.39 -4.16
N ASN A 214 1.99 -16.62 -4.13
CA ASN A 214 1.37 -17.93 -4.30
C ASN A 214 0.94 -18.22 -5.76
N GLY A 215 1.39 -17.42 -6.73
CA GLY A 215 1.18 -17.67 -8.15
C GLY A 215 -0.23 -17.39 -8.68
N TYR A 216 -1.02 -16.56 -7.99
CA TYR A 216 -2.35 -16.17 -8.49
C TYR A 216 -2.23 -15.35 -9.77
N GLY A 217 -3.16 -15.56 -10.71
CA GLY A 217 -3.30 -14.70 -11.88
C GLY A 217 -3.73 -13.29 -11.50
N THR A 218 -3.58 -12.34 -12.43
CA THR A 218 -3.81 -10.89 -12.19
C THR A 218 -5.20 -10.60 -11.62
N GLN A 219 -6.26 -11.21 -12.17
CA GLN A 219 -7.63 -11.00 -11.71
C GLN A 219 -7.86 -11.58 -10.30
N ASP A 220 -7.36 -12.78 -10.03
CA ASP A 220 -7.53 -13.41 -8.71
C ASP A 220 -6.71 -12.70 -7.65
N ALA A 221 -5.53 -12.20 -8.01
CA ALA A 221 -4.67 -11.44 -7.10
C ALA A 221 -5.33 -10.13 -6.65
N ILE A 222 -5.92 -9.37 -7.58
CA ILE A 222 -6.62 -8.13 -7.21
C ILE A 222 -7.90 -8.40 -6.43
N ASN A 223 -8.66 -9.43 -6.78
CA ASN A 223 -9.86 -9.84 -6.04
C ASN A 223 -9.51 -10.21 -4.59
N TYR A 224 -8.44 -10.98 -4.41
CA TYR A 224 -7.96 -11.39 -3.08
C TYR A 224 -7.47 -10.18 -2.25
N ALA A 225 -6.68 -9.29 -2.84
CA ALA A 225 -6.16 -8.10 -2.17
C ALA A 225 -7.28 -7.18 -1.66
N VAL A 226 -8.28 -6.92 -2.52
CA VAL A 226 -9.43 -6.09 -2.16
C VAL A 226 -10.31 -6.78 -1.11
N ALA A 227 -10.52 -8.09 -1.22
CA ALA A 227 -11.27 -8.85 -0.22
C ALA A 227 -10.59 -8.82 1.16
N ALA A 228 -9.27 -9.01 1.23
CA ALA A 228 -8.49 -8.93 2.47
C ALA A 228 -8.65 -7.55 3.13
N SER A 229 -8.53 -6.49 2.36
CA SER A 229 -8.71 -5.12 2.82
C SER A 229 -10.16 -4.84 3.23
N CYS A 230 -11.14 -5.30 2.46
CA CYS A 230 -12.56 -5.17 2.78
C CYS A 230 -12.87 -5.78 4.16
N LEU A 231 -12.44 -7.02 4.41
CA LEU A 231 -12.65 -7.71 5.68
C LEU A 231 -11.93 -7.01 6.83
N LYS A 232 -10.71 -6.47 6.61
CA LYS A 232 -9.98 -5.70 7.62
C LYS A 232 -10.80 -4.51 8.14
N HIS A 233 -11.54 -3.83 7.31
CA HIS A 233 -12.36 -2.69 7.74
C HIS A 233 -13.48 -3.07 8.72
N SER A 234 -13.81 -4.35 8.86
CA SER A 234 -14.79 -4.88 9.83
C SER A 234 -14.17 -5.26 11.18
N ILE A 235 -12.84 -5.13 11.36
CA ILE A 235 -12.10 -5.49 12.56
C ILE A 235 -11.55 -4.23 13.22
N GLU A 236 -11.61 -4.17 14.54
CA GLU A 236 -10.96 -3.10 15.32
C GLU A 236 -9.43 -3.21 15.27
N HIS A 237 -8.77 -2.07 15.51
CA HIS A 237 -7.33 -1.91 15.49
C HIS A 237 -6.72 -2.06 14.11
N ASP A 238 -5.39 -2.20 14.02
CA ASP A 238 -4.61 -2.16 12.77
C ASP A 238 -4.25 -3.53 12.17
N PHE A 239 -4.34 -4.60 12.95
CA PHE A 239 -4.05 -5.95 12.48
C PHE A 239 -5.21 -6.55 11.69
N ASN A 240 -4.88 -7.20 10.57
CA ASN A 240 -5.83 -8.05 9.86
C ASN A 240 -5.83 -9.45 10.49
N MET A 241 -6.94 -9.81 11.14
CA MET A 241 -7.12 -11.09 11.82
C MET A 241 -7.88 -12.12 10.98
N MET A 242 -8.17 -11.81 9.70
CA MET A 242 -8.90 -12.71 8.81
C MET A 242 -8.03 -13.86 8.32
N SER A 243 -8.62 -15.05 8.31
CA SER A 243 -7.99 -16.24 7.75
C SER A 243 -7.98 -16.21 6.21
N VAL A 244 -7.06 -16.96 5.62
CA VAL A 244 -7.02 -17.17 4.15
C VAL A 244 -8.35 -17.71 3.61
N ALA A 245 -9.05 -18.56 4.38
CA ALA A 245 -10.33 -19.14 3.98
C ALA A 245 -11.43 -18.07 3.86
N GLU A 246 -11.52 -17.16 4.83
CA GLU A 246 -12.48 -16.06 4.82
C GLU A 246 -12.22 -15.10 3.65
N VAL A 247 -10.96 -14.74 3.42
CA VAL A 247 -10.59 -13.87 2.29
C VAL A 247 -10.93 -14.53 0.95
N LYS A 248 -10.62 -15.83 0.78
CA LYS A 248 -10.98 -16.58 -0.43
C LYS A 248 -12.48 -16.66 -0.64
N ALA A 249 -13.26 -16.87 0.42
CA ALA A 249 -14.71 -16.93 0.34
C ALA A 249 -15.31 -15.60 -0.16
N LEU A 250 -14.84 -14.46 0.38
CA LEU A 250 -15.28 -13.16 -0.08
C LEU A 250 -14.82 -12.87 -1.52
N ALA A 251 -13.58 -13.17 -1.86
CA ALA A 251 -13.04 -12.99 -3.21
C ALA A 251 -13.80 -13.80 -4.26
N ALA A 252 -14.33 -14.97 -3.88
CA ALA A 252 -15.18 -15.82 -4.72
C ALA A 252 -16.66 -15.38 -4.78
N GLY A 253 -17.01 -14.23 -4.14
CA GLY A 253 -18.35 -13.64 -4.20
C GLY A 253 -19.27 -13.99 -3.02
N ASN A 254 -18.81 -14.70 -1.98
CA ASN A 254 -19.60 -14.96 -0.79
C ASN A 254 -19.62 -13.76 0.15
N ALA A 255 -20.41 -12.75 -0.20
CA ALA A 255 -20.54 -11.48 0.52
C ALA A 255 -21.81 -11.42 1.40
N SER A 256 -22.48 -12.55 1.69
CA SER A 256 -23.81 -12.54 2.32
C SER A 256 -23.81 -12.13 3.79
N GLY A 257 -22.67 -12.17 4.49
CA GLY A 257 -22.57 -11.89 5.94
C GLY A 257 -23.39 -12.83 6.82
N ARG A 258 -23.90 -13.95 6.27
CA ARG A 258 -24.71 -14.91 7.04
C ARG A 258 -23.86 -15.67 8.04
N VAL A 259 -24.46 -15.98 9.20
CA VAL A 259 -23.81 -16.80 10.22
C VAL A 259 -23.40 -18.15 9.62
N GLN A 260 -22.11 -18.44 9.70
CA GLN A 260 -21.56 -19.75 9.38
C GLN A 260 -21.75 -20.66 10.61
N ARG A 261 -22.37 -21.82 10.41
CA ARG A 261 -22.62 -22.81 11.47
C ARG A 261 -21.87 -24.10 11.16
#